data_9f5ac5c654d3e1c13d7b3fca92e42f5f
#
_entry.id   9f5ac5c654d3e1c13d7b3fca92e42f5f
#
_cell.length_a   1.000
_cell.length_b   1.000
_cell.length_c   1.000
_cell.angle_alpha   90.00
_cell.angle_beta   90.00
_cell.angle_gamma   90.00
#
_symmetry.space_group_name_H-M   'P 1'
#
loop_
_entity.id
_entity.type
_entity.pdbx_description
1 polymer ?
#
loop_
_entity_poly.entity_id
_entity_poly.type
_entity_poly.pdbx_seq_one_letter_code
_entity_poly.pdbx_strand_id
1 'polypeptide(L)'
;MRDVKYIMLHHSATVYQKDKDDIGGKQIGRTICDRAQEKWKKEFPAYKCDYHFIIGRTGEVFKAQPIEQPAWHCTNYQANLVSIGICFLGNFEKIEMPAEQFNAGVKLIKTLMEKYNVPLINVLRHRDVVSDITHTANSTECPGKNFPYIHMLDAFRNGEPFFDIGEDYLYINEVKTLKQLGIIKGVGKGNLRPHEFITREEAMLIAYRIIKTLQN
;
A
#
# COMPACT_ATOMS: atom_id res chain seq x y z
N MET A 1 -0.81 -16.34 20.20
CA MET A 1 -0.80 -15.69 18.84
C MET A 1 -0.26 -14.28 19.08
N ARG A 2 0.63 -13.77 18.20
CA ARG A 2 1.19 -12.42 18.34
C ARG A 2 0.06 -11.38 18.20
N ASP A 3 0.07 -10.35 19.05
CA ASP A 3 -0.89 -9.24 18.97
C ASP A 3 -0.48 -8.31 17.81
N VAL A 4 -1.18 -8.43 16.68
CA VAL A 4 -0.92 -7.62 15.48
C VAL A 4 -1.89 -6.45 15.48
N LYS A 5 -1.37 -5.23 15.58
CA LYS A 5 -2.14 -3.98 15.59
C LYS A 5 -2.00 -3.18 14.31
N TYR A 6 -0.89 -3.33 13.59
CA TYR A 6 -0.55 -2.50 12.45
C TYR A 6 -0.06 -3.33 11.27
N ILE A 7 -0.27 -2.80 10.07
CA ILE A 7 0.37 -3.25 8.83
C ILE A 7 1.22 -2.10 8.32
N MET A 8 2.52 -2.33 8.12
CA MET A 8 3.47 -1.29 7.71
C MET A 8 3.99 -1.54 6.31
N LEU A 9 3.91 -0.51 5.48
CA LEU A 9 4.26 -0.56 4.08
C LEU A 9 5.63 0.07 3.85
N HIS A 10 6.48 -0.68 3.15
CA HIS A 10 7.86 -0.31 2.83
C HIS A 10 8.14 -0.48 1.35
N HIS A 11 9.19 0.17 0.87
CA HIS A 11 9.84 -0.18 -0.37
C HIS A 11 11.25 -0.73 -0.11
N SER A 12 11.78 -1.49 -1.07
CA SER A 12 13.16 -2.00 -0.96
C SER A 12 14.21 -0.93 -1.26
N ALA A 13 13.81 0.22 -1.79
CA ALA A 13 14.69 1.28 -2.31
C ALA A 13 15.73 0.78 -3.35
N THR A 14 15.53 -0.42 -3.91
CA THR A 14 16.42 -1.00 -4.92
C THR A 14 16.17 -0.39 -6.28
N VAL A 15 17.24 -0.16 -7.03
CA VAL A 15 17.14 0.29 -8.42
C VAL A 15 16.71 -0.91 -9.28
N TYR A 16 15.54 -0.77 -9.92
CA TYR A 16 15.06 -1.77 -10.88
C TYR A 16 15.96 -1.79 -12.12
N GLN A 17 16.52 -2.95 -12.45
CA GLN A 17 17.23 -3.21 -13.69
C GLN A 17 16.42 -4.24 -14.47
N LYS A 18 15.77 -3.81 -15.56
CA LYS A 18 14.83 -4.61 -16.35
C LYS A 18 15.37 -5.99 -16.72
N ASP A 19 16.66 -6.07 -17.04
CA ASP A 19 17.30 -7.30 -17.52
C ASP A 19 17.75 -8.26 -16.41
N LYS A 20 17.74 -7.82 -15.14
CA LYS A 20 18.13 -8.63 -13.98
C LYS A 20 16.95 -8.99 -13.08
N ASP A 21 15.84 -8.27 -13.19
CA ASP A 21 14.67 -8.40 -12.31
C ASP A 21 13.51 -9.17 -12.96
N ASP A 22 13.74 -9.78 -14.11
CA ASP A 22 12.76 -10.50 -14.92
C ASP A 22 12.21 -11.77 -14.25
N ILE A 23 12.68 -12.09 -13.06
CA ILE A 23 12.23 -13.24 -12.27
C ILE A 23 11.28 -12.77 -11.14
N GLY A 24 10.45 -11.74 -11.40
CA GLY A 24 9.47 -11.23 -10.44
C GLY A 24 10.07 -10.75 -9.12
N GLY A 25 11.37 -10.41 -9.12
CA GLY A 25 12.06 -9.95 -7.92
C GLY A 25 12.42 -11.05 -6.92
N LYS A 26 12.27 -12.33 -7.26
CA LYS A 26 12.64 -13.47 -6.38
C LYS A 26 14.07 -13.37 -5.87
N GLN A 27 15.01 -13.03 -6.74
CA GLN A 27 16.41 -12.91 -6.39
C GLN A 27 16.66 -11.75 -5.41
N ILE A 28 16.00 -10.60 -5.65
CA ILE A 28 16.12 -9.43 -4.77
C ILE A 28 15.51 -9.75 -3.40
N GLY A 29 14.34 -10.40 -3.39
CA GLY A 29 13.69 -10.84 -2.15
C GLY A 29 14.58 -11.77 -1.32
N ARG A 30 15.22 -12.75 -1.95
CA ARG A 30 16.20 -13.64 -1.29
C ARG A 30 17.37 -12.86 -0.75
N THR A 31 17.99 -11.99 -1.52
CA THR A 31 19.13 -11.15 -1.09
C THR A 31 18.79 -10.30 0.12
N ILE A 32 17.56 -9.74 0.19
CA ILE A 32 17.08 -9.00 1.37
C ILE A 32 17.05 -9.91 2.60
N CYS A 33 16.49 -11.12 2.47
CA CYS A 33 16.39 -12.06 3.58
C CYS A 33 17.75 -12.61 4.00
N ASP A 34 18.64 -12.92 3.06
CA ASP A 34 19.98 -13.41 3.34
C ASP A 34 20.79 -12.39 4.15
N ARG A 35 20.73 -11.11 3.79
CA ARG A 35 21.36 -10.02 4.56
C ARG A 35 20.77 -9.89 5.96
N ALA A 36 19.47 -10.01 6.10
CA ALA A 36 18.80 -9.96 7.40
C ALA A 36 19.23 -11.14 8.29
N GLN A 37 19.29 -12.35 7.73
CA GLN A 37 19.77 -13.53 8.45
C GLN A 37 21.22 -13.37 8.90
N GLU A 38 22.10 -12.92 8.01
CA GLU A 38 23.50 -12.70 8.35
C GLU A 38 23.66 -11.68 9.48
N LYS A 39 22.91 -10.59 9.45
CA LYS A 39 22.93 -9.54 10.48
C LYS A 39 22.47 -10.05 11.85
N TRP A 40 21.38 -10.82 11.90
CA TRP A 40 20.70 -11.19 13.13
C TRP A 40 21.01 -12.61 13.63
N LYS A 41 21.79 -13.40 12.88
CA LYS A 41 22.06 -14.82 13.13
C LYS A 41 22.56 -15.13 14.56
N LYS A 42 23.35 -14.25 15.15
CA LYS A 42 23.93 -14.46 16.49
C LYS A 42 22.89 -14.32 17.59
N GLU A 43 21.98 -13.37 17.47
CA GLU A 43 20.98 -13.03 18.49
C GLU A 43 19.69 -13.82 18.29
N PHE A 44 19.32 -14.08 17.04
CA PHE A 44 18.08 -14.73 16.65
C PHE A 44 18.32 -15.82 15.58
N PRO A 45 18.79 -17.02 15.97
CA PRO A 45 19.15 -18.09 14.99
C PRO A 45 18.02 -18.52 14.06
N ALA A 46 16.76 -18.39 14.49
CA ALA A 46 15.58 -18.72 13.67
C ALA A 46 15.08 -17.55 12.79
N TYR A 47 15.72 -16.40 12.85
CA TYR A 47 15.32 -15.20 12.08
C TYR A 47 15.53 -15.42 10.59
N LYS A 48 14.53 -15.05 9.78
CA LYS A 48 14.55 -15.30 8.34
C LYS A 48 14.64 -14.03 7.51
N CYS A 49 13.92 -12.96 7.88
CA CYS A 49 13.85 -11.76 7.07
C CYS A 49 13.38 -10.55 7.87
N ASP A 50 13.83 -9.35 7.46
CA ASP A 50 13.38 -8.09 8.06
C ASP A 50 11.92 -7.73 7.69
N TYR A 51 11.29 -8.47 6.78
CA TYR A 51 9.88 -8.28 6.39
C TYR A 51 9.11 -9.59 6.49
N HIS A 52 7.81 -9.50 6.81
CA HIS A 52 6.93 -10.68 6.80
C HIS A 52 6.56 -11.09 5.37
N PHE A 53 6.36 -10.09 4.51
CA PHE A 53 6.05 -10.31 3.10
C PHE A 53 6.90 -9.40 2.22
N ILE A 54 7.23 -9.91 1.05
CA ILE A 54 7.88 -9.16 -0.03
C ILE A 54 7.03 -9.32 -1.28
N ILE A 55 6.70 -8.22 -1.95
CA ILE A 55 5.88 -8.22 -3.17
C ILE A 55 6.76 -7.80 -4.35
N GLY A 56 6.90 -8.70 -5.32
CA GLY A 56 7.63 -8.46 -6.56
C GLY A 56 6.88 -7.54 -7.52
N ARG A 57 7.57 -7.00 -8.50
CA ARG A 57 7.00 -6.06 -9.48
C ARG A 57 5.93 -6.69 -10.40
N THR A 58 5.97 -8.00 -10.58
CA THR A 58 5.01 -8.79 -11.35
C THR A 58 3.87 -9.36 -10.49
N GLY A 59 3.78 -8.92 -9.22
CA GLY A 59 2.70 -9.27 -8.29
C GLY A 59 2.94 -10.54 -7.49
N GLU A 60 4.13 -11.16 -7.56
CA GLU A 60 4.42 -12.31 -6.70
C GLU A 60 4.55 -11.90 -5.24
N VAL A 61 3.94 -12.68 -4.36
CA VAL A 61 3.97 -12.48 -2.91
C VAL A 61 4.83 -13.54 -2.26
N PHE A 62 5.91 -13.13 -1.62
CA PHE A 62 6.80 -14.01 -0.86
C PHE A 62 6.50 -13.89 0.64
N LYS A 63 6.25 -15.02 1.29
CA LYS A 63 6.25 -15.12 2.76
C LYS A 63 7.70 -15.25 3.22
N ALA A 64 8.24 -14.20 3.79
CA ALA A 64 9.65 -14.09 4.14
C ALA A 64 9.91 -14.40 5.61
N GLN A 65 9.22 -13.75 6.55
CA GLN A 65 9.26 -14.05 7.98
C GLN A 65 7.91 -14.58 8.44
N PRO A 66 7.84 -15.62 9.28
CA PRO A 66 6.58 -16.04 9.90
C PRO A 66 5.94 -14.91 10.71
N ILE A 67 4.62 -14.74 10.60
CA ILE A 67 3.91 -13.65 11.30
C ILE A 67 3.96 -13.84 12.83
N GLU A 68 4.09 -15.07 13.29
CA GLU A 68 4.21 -15.42 14.70
C GLU A 68 5.47 -14.86 15.37
N GLN A 69 6.46 -14.50 14.55
CA GLN A 69 7.72 -13.89 15.00
C GLN A 69 7.75 -12.41 14.54
N PRO A 70 8.33 -11.50 15.30
CA PRO A 70 8.54 -10.13 14.82
C PRO A 70 9.54 -10.10 13.67
N ALA A 71 9.41 -9.09 12.81
CA ALA A 71 10.35 -8.76 11.76
C ALA A 71 10.87 -7.33 12.03
N TRP A 72 12.18 -7.12 11.81
CA TRP A 72 12.84 -5.85 12.13
C TRP A 72 12.80 -4.87 10.94
N HIS A 73 11.60 -4.56 10.46
CA HIS A 73 11.38 -3.75 9.26
C HIS A 73 11.43 -2.22 9.49
N CYS A 74 11.32 -1.79 10.72
CA CYS A 74 11.51 -0.39 11.08
C CYS A 74 12.47 -0.25 12.25
N THR A 75 13.03 0.96 12.46
CA THR A 75 14.01 1.23 13.53
C THR A 75 13.40 1.28 14.92
N ASN A 76 12.13 0.98 15.06
CA ASN A 76 11.39 1.01 16.30
C ASN A 76 11.05 -0.40 16.78
N TYR A 77 11.64 -0.82 17.89
CA TYR A 77 11.45 -2.16 18.44
C TYR A 77 9.98 -2.45 18.80
N GLN A 78 9.32 -1.52 19.49
CA GLN A 78 7.93 -1.72 19.93
C GLN A 78 6.97 -1.81 18.73
N ALA A 79 7.19 -1.00 17.72
CA ALA A 79 6.41 -1.05 16.48
C ALA A 79 6.60 -2.40 15.76
N ASN A 80 7.82 -2.94 15.71
CA ASN A 80 8.11 -4.25 15.12
C ASN A 80 7.38 -5.40 15.85
N LEU A 81 7.21 -5.30 17.17
CA LEU A 81 6.53 -6.34 17.96
C LEU A 81 5.03 -6.45 17.62
N VAL A 82 4.37 -5.37 17.21
CA VAL A 82 2.92 -5.30 17.03
C VAL A 82 2.49 -5.08 15.58
N SER A 83 3.40 -5.22 14.62
CA SER A 83 3.10 -4.95 13.22
C SER A 83 3.51 -6.08 12.25
N ILE A 84 2.87 -6.09 11.09
CA ILE A 84 3.26 -6.87 9.93
C ILE A 84 3.95 -5.95 8.93
N GLY A 85 5.25 -6.15 8.66
CA GLY A 85 5.99 -5.42 7.62
C GLY A 85 5.82 -6.04 6.24
N ILE A 86 5.42 -5.23 5.26
CA ILE A 86 5.29 -5.61 3.85
C ILE A 86 6.24 -4.74 3.02
N CYS A 87 7.17 -5.36 2.30
CA CYS A 87 8.12 -4.69 1.42
C CYS A 87 7.71 -4.84 -0.04
N PHE A 88 7.53 -3.74 -0.74
CA PHE A 88 7.32 -3.70 -2.18
C PHE A 88 8.67 -3.49 -2.88
N LEU A 89 9.01 -4.37 -3.81
CA LEU A 89 10.27 -4.25 -4.55
C LEU A 89 10.24 -3.07 -5.52
N GLY A 90 11.24 -2.20 -5.40
CA GLY A 90 11.41 -1.01 -6.21
C GLY A 90 11.85 0.20 -5.39
N ASN A 91 12.22 1.28 -6.08
CA ASN A 91 12.51 2.57 -5.47
C ASN A 91 11.44 3.58 -5.88
N PHE A 92 10.39 3.69 -5.08
CA PHE A 92 9.26 4.58 -5.38
C PHE A 92 9.53 6.06 -5.09
N GLU A 93 10.76 6.42 -4.79
CA GLU A 93 11.22 7.79 -4.97
C GLU A 93 11.47 8.14 -6.45
N LYS A 94 11.75 7.13 -7.30
CA LYS A 94 12.20 7.30 -8.69
C LYS A 94 11.27 6.71 -9.73
N ILE A 95 10.55 5.64 -9.38
CA ILE A 95 9.71 4.89 -10.31
C ILE A 95 8.30 4.71 -9.75
N GLU A 96 7.35 4.45 -10.61
CA GLU A 96 5.98 4.11 -10.25
C GLU A 96 5.81 2.61 -9.99
N MET A 97 4.76 2.28 -9.26
CA MET A 97 4.37 0.91 -8.98
C MET A 97 3.60 0.32 -10.17
N PRO A 98 3.96 -0.87 -10.67
CA PRO A 98 3.15 -1.57 -11.68
C PRO A 98 1.78 -1.98 -11.13
N ALA A 99 0.79 -2.10 -12.01
CA ALA A 99 -0.56 -2.48 -11.64
C ALA A 99 -0.63 -3.87 -10.99
N GLU A 100 0.16 -4.82 -11.45
CA GLU A 100 0.24 -6.18 -10.91
C GLU A 100 0.72 -6.17 -9.45
N GLN A 101 1.76 -5.38 -9.16
CA GLN A 101 2.29 -5.22 -7.81
C GLN A 101 1.28 -4.52 -6.90
N PHE A 102 0.62 -3.47 -7.39
CA PHE A 102 -0.44 -2.76 -6.68
C PHE A 102 -1.60 -3.71 -6.30
N ASN A 103 -2.13 -4.44 -7.27
CA ASN A 103 -3.25 -5.36 -7.07
C ASN A 103 -2.91 -6.48 -6.09
N ALA A 104 -1.69 -7.04 -6.18
CA ALA A 104 -1.19 -8.04 -5.23
C ALA A 104 -1.07 -7.47 -3.82
N GLY A 105 -0.60 -6.23 -3.70
CA GLY A 105 -0.53 -5.50 -2.43
C GLY A 105 -1.89 -5.29 -1.80
N VAL A 106 -2.84 -4.76 -2.56
CA VAL A 106 -4.23 -4.56 -2.10
C VAL A 106 -4.85 -5.88 -1.62
N LYS A 107 -4.74 -6.95 -2.40
CA LYS A 107 -5.28 -8.26 -2.04
C LYS A 107 -4.65 -8.81 -0.75
N LEU A 108 -3.33 -8.73 -0.62
CA LEU A 108 -2.63 -9.21 0.58
C LEU A 108 -3.04 -8.40 1.81
N ILE A 109 -3.00 -7.08 1.73
CA ILE A 109 -3.32 -6.18 2.86
C ILE A 109 -4.76 -6.43 3.32
N LYS A 110 -5.74 -6.51 2.41
CA LYS A 110 -7.13 -6.83 2.73
C LYS A 110 -7.25 -8.14 3.50
N THR A 111 -6.61 -9.20 3.01
CA THR A 111 -6.60 -10.51 3.69
C THR A 111 -6.00 -10.43 5.10
N LEU A 112 -4.93 -9.65 5.28
CA LEU A 112 -4.29 -9.50 6.59
C LEU A 112 -5.14 -8.64 7.55
N MET A 113 -5.77 -7.57 7.05
CA MET A 113 -6.70 -6.75 7.84
C MET A 113 -7.85 -7.60 8.39
N GLU A 114 -8.48 -8.41 7.53
CA GLU A 114 -9.56 -9.32 7.91
C GLU A 114 -9.08 -10.38 8.92
N LYS A 115 -7.96 -11.04 8.63
CA LYS A 115 -7.43 -12.13 9.46
C LYS A 115 -6.99 -11.70 10.86
N TYR A 116 -6.40 -10.52 10.98
CA TYR A 116 -5.83 -10.01 12.24
C TYR A 116 -6.66 -8.89 12.86
N ASN A 117 -7.82 -8.59 12.29
CA ASN A 117 -8.72 -7.51 12.72
C ASN A 117 -8.00 -6.15 12.82
N VAL A 118 -7.14 -5.85 11.84
CA VAL A 118 -6.41 -4.58 11.77
C VAL A 118 -7.31 -3.56 11.08
N PRO A 119 -7.70 -2.46 11.75
CA PRO A 119 -8.51 -1.43 11.12
C PRO A 119 -7.71 -0.68 10.05
N LEU A 120 -8.41 -0.11 9.06
CA LEU A 120 -7.77 0.59 7.93
C LEU A 120 -6.83 1.72 8.38
N ILE A 121 -7.21 2.46 9.43
CA ILE A 121 -6.39 3.54 10.01
C ILE A 121 -5.01 3.06 10.49
N ASN A 122 -4.84 1.76 10.72
CA ASN A 122 -3.61 1.14 11.17
C ASN A 122 -2.79 0.50 10.02
N VAL A 123 -3.18 0.74 8.78
CA VAL A 123 -2.34 0.46 7.61
C VAL A 123 -1.49 1.70 7.35
N LEU A 124 -0.21 1.66 7.70
CA LEU A 124 0.67 2.82 7.76
C LEU A 124 1.85 2.70 6.79
N ARG A 125 2.41 3.83 6.35
CA ARG A 125 3.72 3.84 5.68
C ARG A 125 4.83 3.82 6.74
N HIS A 126 6.00 3.36 6.42
CA HIS A 126 7.14 3.39 7.34
C HIS A 126 7.40 4.80 7.91
N ARG A 127 7.27 5.85 7.08
CA ARG A 127 7.42 7.24 7.52
C ARG A 127 6.38 7.69 8.55
N ASP A 128 5.19 7.10 8.55
CA ASP A 128 4.08 7.50 9.43
C ASP A 128 4.17 6.86 10.82
N VAL A 129 4.91 5.73 10.92
CA VAL A 129 4.93 4.87 12.11
C VAL A 129 5.46 5.58 13.35
N VAL A 130 6.43 6.44 13.17
CA VAL A 130 7.21 7.00 14.27
C VAL A 130 6.47 8.08 15.01
N SER A 131 5.68 8.89 14.32
CA SER A 131 4.90 9.95 14.94
C SER A 131 3.78 9.41 15.84
N ASP A 132 3.15 8.31 15.44
CA ASP A 132 1.95 7.80 16.09
C ASP A 132 2.26 6.76 17.18
N ILE A 133 3.38 6.02 17.08
CA ILE A 133 3.71 4.93 18.01
C ILE A 133 4.76 5.36 19.04
N THR A 134 5.73 6.21 18.65
CA THR A 134 6.88 6.55 19.52
C THR A 134 7.04 8.02 19.82
N HIS A 135 6.25 8.88 19.20
CA HIS A 135 6.34 10.35 19.30
C HIS A 135 7.74 10.92 18.95
N THR A 136 8.58 10.17 18.24
CA THR A 136 9.87 10.63 17.72
C THR A 136 9.81 10.79 16.21
N ALA A 137 10.31 11.90 15.67
CA ALA A 137 10.34 12.14 14.24
C ALA A 137 11.21 11.09 13.52
N ASN A 138 10.66 10.40 12.52
CA ASN A 138 11.43 9.52 11.66
C ASN A 138 11.95 10.29 10.45
N SER A 139 13.21 10.15 10.13
CA SER A 139 13.85 10.80 8.98
C SER A 139 13.71 10.02 7.66
N THR A 140 12.88 8.98 7.61
CA THR A 140 12.73 8.17 6.40
C THR A 140 11.64 8.67 5.47
N GLU A 141 11.91 8.65 4.15
CA GLU A 141 10.92 8.90 3.11
C GLU A 141 10.21 7.61 2.63
N CYS A 142 10.55 6.46 3.24
CA CYS A 142 9.95 5.16 2.90
C CYS A 142 8.42 5.19 3.11
N PRO A 143 7.65 4.68 2.13
CA PRO A 143 8.03 3.93 0.92
C PRO A 143 8.28 4.76 -0.34
N GLY A 144 8.43 6.06 -0.26
CA GLY A 144 8.72 6.95 -1.38
C GLY A 144 7.50 7.76 -1.86
N LYS A 145 7.76 8.88 -2.55
CA LYS A 145 6.72 9.84 -2.97
C LYS A 145 5.78 9.29 -4.04
N ASN A 146 6.28 8.37 -4.89
CA ASN A 146 5.49 7.73 -5.95
C ASN A 146 4.81 6.44 -5.48
N PHE A 147 4.89 6.11 -4.18
CA PHE A 147 4.17 4.98 -3.63
C PHE A 147 2.67 5.30 -3.58
N PRO A 148 1.78 4.49 -4.20
CA PRO A 148 0.36 4.81 -4.35
C PRO A 148 -0.44 4.53 -3.07
N TYR A 149 -0.02 5.11 -1.93
CA TYR A 149 -0.58 4.83 -0.62
C TYR A 149 -2.07 5.16 -0.52
N ILE A 150 -2.45 6.37 -0.92
CA ILE A 150 -3.85 6.82 -0.86
C ILE A 150 -4.74 5.92 -1.73
N HIS A 151 -4.27 5.57 -2.93
CA HIS A 151 -5.02 4.67 -3.82
C HIS A 151 -5.19 3.26 -3.22
N MET A 152 -4.19 2.77 -2.47
CA MET A 152 -4.34 1.51 -1.73
C MET A 152 -5.40 1.62 -0.64
N LEU A 153 -5.41 2.71 0.13
CA LEU A 153 -6.43 2.92 1.16
C LEU A 153 -7.83 3.03 0.55
N ASP A 154 -7.96 3.72 -0.56
CA ASP A 154 -9.25 3.86 -1.27
C ASP A 154 -9.76 2.54 -1.84
N ALA A 155 -8.86 1.66 -2.30
CA ALA A 155 -9.23 0.32 -2.74
C ALA A 155 -9.89 -0.53 -1.63
N PHE A 156 -9.60 -0.24 -0.35
CA PHE A 156 -10.24 -0.92 0.78
C PHE A 156 -11.59 -0.31 1.16
N ARG A 157 -11.78 0.98 0.88
CA ARG A 157 -12.99 1.70 1.26
C ARG A 157 -14.18 1.42 0.33
N ASN A 158 -13.96 1.43 -1.00
CA ASN A 158 -15.09 1.49 -1.95
C ASN A 158 -14.85 0.85 -3.34
N GLY A 159 -13.96 -0.06 -3.51
CA GLY A 159 -13.64 -0.57 -4.85
C GLY A 159 -12.62 0.33 -5.58
N GLU A 160 -12.72 0.49 -6.91
CA GLU A 160 -11.69 1.15 -7.71
C GLU A 160 -11.44 2.60 -7.28
N PRO A 161 -10.19 2.96 -6.93
CA PRO A 161 -9.84 4.31 -6.50
C PRO A 161 -9.83 5.29 -7.69
N PHE A 162 -10.02 6.58 -7.41
CA PHE A 162 -9.60 7.62 -8.34
C PHE A 162 -8.12 7.95 -8.07
N PHE A 163 -7.26 7.75 -9.06
CA PHE A 163 -5.82 7.86 -8.92
C PHE A 163 -5.29 9.30 -8.82
N ASP A 164 -6.11 10.28 -9.15
CA ASP A 164 -5.73 11.68 -9.33
C ASP A 164 -6.32 12.64 -8.30
N ILE A 165 -6.92 12.09 -7.22
CA ILE A 165 -7.38 12.89 -6.07
C ILE A 165 -6.86 12.29 -4.76
N GLY A 166 -6.33 13.15 -3.88
CA GLY A 166 -5.86 12.80 -2.56
C GLY A 166 -6.92 12.99 -1.47
N GLU A 167 -6.61 12.57 -0.24
CA GLU A 167 -7.48 12.79 0.92
C GLU A 167 -7.59 14.26 1.32
N ASP A 168 -6.63 15.09 0.91
CA ASP A 168 -6.60 16.53 1.09
C ASP A 168 -7.43 17.30 0.05
N TYR A 169 -8.02 16.60 -0.92
CA TYR A 169 -8.88 17.23 -1.91
C TYR A 169 -10.12 17.84 -1.25
N LEU A 170 -10.35 19.13 -1.50
CA LEU A 170 -11.39 19.94 -0.82
C LEU A 170 -12.78 19.29 -0.83
N TYR A 171 -13.14 18.59 -1.89
CA TYR A 171 -14.44 17.95 -2.08
C TYR A 171 -14.37 16.42 -1.98
N ILE A 172 -13.45 15.87 -1.21
CA ILE A 172 -13.21 14.41 -1.15
C ILE A 172 -14.45 13.63 -0.67
N ASN A 173 -15.20 14.17 0.29
CA ASN A 173 -16.39 13.50 0.83
C ASN A 173 -17.55 13.48 -0.16
N GLU A 174 -17.74 14.57 -0.90
CA GLU A 174 -18.71 14.66 -1.98
C GLU A 174 -18.38 13.70 -3.12
N VAL A 175 -17.11 13.64 -3.53
CA VAL A 175 -16.62 12.70 -4.54
C VAL A 175 -16.86 11.25 -4.09
N LYS A 176 -16.54 10.91 -2.85
CA LYS A 176 -16.80 9.56 -2.29
C LYS A 176 -18.29 9.22 -2.33
N THR A 177 -19.13 10.13 -1.88
CA THR A 177 -20.60 9.95 -1.89
C THR A 177 -21.14 9.77 -3.31
N LEU A 178 -20.77 10.64 -4.25
CA LEU A 178 -21.22 10.57 -5.63
C LEU A 178 -20.76 9.29 -6.34
N LYS A 179 -19.55 8.81 -5.99
CA LYS A 179 -19.04 7.52 -6.49
C LYS A 179 -19.83 6.34 -5.93
N GLN A 180 -20.10 6.32 -4.61
CA GLN A 180 -20.91 5.28 -3.95
C GLN A 180 -22.31 5.19 -4.55
N LEU A 181 -22.92 6.33 -4.84
CA LEU A 181 -24.22 6.42 -5.52
C LEU A 181 -24.16 6.07 -7.02
N GLY A 182 -22.96 5.82 -7.56
CA GLY A 182 -22.77 5.52 -8.98
C GLY A 182 -23.02 6.71 -9.91
N ILE A 183 -23.11 7.93 -9.36
CA ILE A 183 -23.35 9.17 -10.10
C ILE A 183 -22.11 9.55 -10.91
N ILE A 184 -20.93 9.49 -10.29
CA ILE A 184 -19.65 9.68 -10.99
C ILE A 184 -18.90 8.35 -11.10
N LYS A 185 -18.28 8.10 -12.27
CA LYS A 185 -17.54 6.86 -12.55
C LYS A 185 -16.07 7.10 -12.91
N GLY A 186 -15.66 8.37 -13.00
CA GLY A 186 -14.37 8.77 -13.54
C GLY A 186 -14.27 8.66 -15.06
N VAL A 187 -13.12 9.01 -15.60
CA VAL A 187 -12.87 9.12 -17.06
C VAL A 187 -12.00 7.97 -17.62
N GLY A 188 -11.94 6.88 -16.89
CA GLY A 188 -11.14 5.70 -17.24
C GLY A 188 -9.79 5.63 -16.50
N LYS A 189 -9.21 4.42 -16.48
CA LYS A 189 -7.98 4.11 -15.74
C LYS A 189 -7.99 4.55 -14.26
N GLY A 190 -9.19 4.65 -13.66
CA GLY A 190 -9.33 5.04 -12.26
C GLY A 190 -9.16 6.53 -11.96
N ASN A 191 -9.16 7.42 -12.97
CA ASN A 191 -9.01 8.87 -12.80
C ASN A 191 -10.36 9.58 -12.79
N LEU A 192 -10.46 10.64 -11.98
CA LEU A 192 -11.59 11.57 -11.96
C LEU A 192 -11.35 12.81 -12.83
N ARG A 193 -10.10 13.31 -12.89
CA ARG A 193 -9.66 14.54 -13.54
C ARG A 193 -10.42 15.78 -13.06
N PRO A 194 -10.37 16.10 -11.76
CA PRO A 194 -11.24 17.07 -11.13
C PRO A 194 -11.03 18.52 -11.62
N HIS A 195 -9.91 18.80 -12.27
CA HIS A 195 -9.54 20.14 -12.77
C HIS A 195 -9.68 20.27 -14.30
N GLU A 196 -10.13 19.22 -14.99
CA GLU A 196 -10.43 19.28 -16.42
C GLU A 196 -11.87 19.77 -16.68
N PHE A 197 -12.08 20.41 -17.83
CA PHE A 197 -13.41 20.84 -18.22
C PHE A 197 -14.29 19.62 -18.53
N ILE A 198 -15.50 19.63 -18.01
CA ILE A 198 -16.51 18.62 -18.31
C ILE A 198 -17.12 18.89 -19.69
N THR A 199 -17.32 17.86 -20.47
CA THR A 199 -18.06 17.96 -21.73
C THR A 199 -19.58 18.04 -21.46
N ARG A 200 -20.33 18.56 -22.44
CA ARG A 200 -21.81 18.56 -22.35
C ARG A 200 -22.39 17.15 -22.22
N GLU A 201 -21.78 16.19 -22.90
CA GLU A 201 -22.18 14.77 -22.83
C GLU A 201 -21.96 14.20 -21.44
N GLU A 202 -20.79 14.43 -20.80
CA GLU A 202 -20.52 14.00 -19.45
C GLU A 202 -21.47 14.64 -18.43
N ALA A 203 -21.77 15.93 -18.60
CA ALA A 203 -22.75 16.62 -17.76
C ALA A 203 -24.15 16.01 -17.87
N MET A 204 -24.62 15.69 -19.11
CA MET A 204 -25.90 15.00 -19.32
C MET A 204 -25.93 13.60 -18.69
N LEU A 205 -24.83 12.84 -18.77
CA LEU A 205 -24.75 11.51 -18.17
C LEU A 205 -24.78 11.59 -16.63
N ILE A 206 -24.16 12.57 -16.03
CA ILE A 206 -24.21 12.81 -14.58
C ILE A 206 -25.64 13.17 -14.17
N ALA A 207 -26.29 14.12 -14.85
CA ALA A 207 -27.67 14.52 -14.59
C ALA A 207 -28.64 13.33 -14.69
N TYR A 208 -28.49 12.50 -15.74
CA TYR A 208 -29.30 11.29 -15.91
C TYR A 208 -29.15 10.30 -14.73
N ARG A 209 -27.91 10.09 -14.26
CA ARG A 209 -27.66 9.19 -13.13
C ARG A 209 -28.25 9.72 -11.81
N ILE A 210 -28.21 11.05 -11.60
CA ILE A 210 -28.87 11.70 -10.46
C ILE A 210 -30.37 11.43 -10.48
N ILE A 211 -31.03 11.70 -11.62
CA ILE A 211 -32.48 11.47 -11.78
C ILE A 211 -32.79 10.00 -11.47
N LYS A 212 -32.01 9.07 -12.01
CA LYS A 212 -32.23 7.64 -11.79
C LYS A 212 -32.04 7.21 -10.33
N THR A 213 -31.10 7.81 -9.61
CA THR A 213 -30.85 7.53 -8.19
C THR A 213 -31.98 8.06 -7.31
N LEU A 214 -32.64 9.15 -7.69
CA LEU A 214 -33.79 9.74 -6.98
C LEU A 214 -35.11 8.99 -7.22
N GLN A 215 -35.19 8.12 -8.22
CA GLN A 215 -36.38 7.34 -8.58
C GLN A 215 -36.41 5.93 -7.96
N ASN A 216 -35.31 5.51 -7.30
CA ASN A 216 -35.17 4.26 -6.58
C ASN A 216 -35.18 4.49 -5.07
#